data_d8229f6ae39530e180deb9a9ab0598a9
#
_entry.id   d8229f6ae39530e180deb9a9ab0598a9
#
_cell.length_a   1.000
_cell.length_b   1.000
_cell.length_c   1.000
_cell.angle_alpha   90.00
_cell.angle_beta   90.00
_cell.angle_gamma   90.00
#
_symmetry.space_group_name_H-M   'P 1'
#
loop_
_entity.id
_entity.type
_entity.pdbx_description
1 polymer ?
#
loop_
_entity_poly.entity_id
_entity_poly.type
_entity_poly.pdbx_seq_one_letter_code
_entity_poly.pdbx_strand_id
1 'polypeptide(L)'
;MVTWNNLDKLASFEELKKVERVNLAEVMSGENGAERVKSYSVPMAEGLAYNYAAKQVNEDVLAALVKLAEEAQLSEKFEELYNGAVINTGENRLVLHQLTRGQLGNTVTADGVDKRAFYVEQQNRIAEFANKVHAGEITNAAGEKFTTVVQIGIGGSDLGPRAMYLALENWAKKNGCFKMEAKFISNVDPDDAAAVLNSIDVAHSIFVLVSKSGTTLETLTNESFVKDALKNAGLDASKHMIAVTSETSPLAKSDDYLAAFFMDDYIGGRYSSTSAVGGAVLSLAFGPEVFAAFLEGAAAEDKLSANKDVLQNPEMLDALIGVYERNVLGYPSTAVLPYSQALNRFPAHLQQVDMESNGKSVNRFGEPVNYPTGPVLFGEPGTNGQHSFYQLLHQGTDIVPLQFVGFRNNQMETDVDIQGSTSQQKLCANVAAQIVAFACGKADENKNKNFEGGRPSSIIIGDQVNPKTLGALLAHYENKIMFQGFLWNVNSFDQEGVQLGKVLAKRVLAHETDGALKVFSDLLNI
;
A
#
# COMPACT_ATOMS: atom_id res chain seq x y z
N MET A 1 26.07 4.56 15.33
CA MET A 1 25.66 3.18 14.92
C MET A 1 24.40 2.84 15.69
N VAL A 2 23.32 2.57 15.01
CA VAL A 2 22.04 2.20 15.64
C VAL A 2 22.09 0.83 16.27
N THR A 3 21.30 0.64 17.30
CA THR A 3 21.17 -0.64 18.02
C THR A 3 19.84 -1.29 17.66
N TRP A 4 19.86 -2.56 17.33
CA TRP A 4 18.69 -3.34 16.96
C TRP A 4 18.32 -4.30 18.08
N ASN A 5 17.42 -3.87 18.96
CA ASN A 5 16.93 -4.67 20.09
C ASN A 5 15.50 -5.16 19.82
N ASN A 6 15.17 -6.34 20.32
CA ASN A 6 13.79 -6.82 20.36
C ASN A 6 12.93 -5.93 21.25
N LEU A 7 11.66 -5.76 20.91
CA LEU A 7 10.72 -4.90 21.64
C LEU A 7 10.67 -5.22 23.15
N ASP A 8 10.68 -6.51 23.51
CA ASP A 8 10.65 -6.99 24.90
C ASP A 8 11.95 -6.74 25.69
N LYS A 9 12.98 -6.19 25.07
CA LYS A 9 14.25 -5.80 25.70
C LYS A 9 14.35 -4.30 25.97
N LEU A 10 13.39 -3.50 25.50
CA LEU A 10 13.37 -2.07 25.70
C LEU A 10 12.73 -1.75 27.07
N ALA A 11 13.45 -0.99 27.91
CA ALA A 11 12.97 -0.60 29.23
C ALA A 11 11.71 0.29 29.13
N SER A 12 11.68 1.18 28.15
CA SER A 12 10.54 2.04 27.85
C SER A 12 9.28 1.27 27.46
N PHE A 13 9.42 0.09 26.82
CA PHE A 13 8.29 -0.77 26.53
C PHE A 13 7.69 -1.40 27.80
N GLU A 14 8.53 -1.79 28.76
CA GLU A 14 8.07 -2.27 30.07
C GLU A 14 7.42 -1.15 30.91
N GLU A 15 7.84 0.10 30.73
CA GLU A 15 7.17 1.26 31.33
C GLU A 15 5.81 1.51 30.66
N LEU A 16 5.73 1.47 29.34
CA LEU A 16 4.49 1.66 28.58
C LEU A 16 3.40 0.66 29.00
N LYS A 17 3.74 -0.59 29.29
CA LYS A 17 2.78 -1.60 29.80
C LYS A 17 2.15 -1.23 31.15
N LYS A 18 2.75 -0.36 31.91
CA LYS A 18 2.29 0.05 33.25
C LYS A 18 1.42 1.30 33.22
N VAL A 19 1.36 2.00 32.10
CA VAL A 19 0.53 3.21 31.97
C VAL A 19 -0.94 2.83 32.06
N GLU A 20 -1.71 3.64 32.78
CA GLU A 20 -3.16 3.40 32.95
C GLU A 20 -3.89 3.47 31.61
N ARG A 21 -4.81 2.54 31.42
CA ARG A 21 -5.61 2.46 30.18
C ARG A 21 -6.62 3.59 30.13
N VAL A 22 -6.70 4.24 28.96
CA VAL A 22 -7.63 5.34 28.71
C VAL A 22 -9.05 4.81 28.52
N ASN A 23 -9.99 5.36 29.28
CA ASN A 23 -11.42 5.17 29.03
C ASN A 23 -11.87 6.04 27.85
N LEU A 24 -11.95 5.44 26.67
CA LEU A 24 -12.20 6.18 25.44
C LEU A 24 -13.58 6.86 25.44
N ALA A 25 -14.61 6.20 25.97
CA ALA A 25 -15.96 6.76 26.07
C ALA A 25 -15.98 8.04 26.92
N GLU A 26 -15.22 8.08 27.99
CA GLU A 26 -15.10 9.26 28.88
C GLU A 26 -14.39 10.41 28.20
N VAL A 27 -13.20 10.16 27.63
CA VAL A 27 -12.37 11.23 27.03
C VAL A 27 -12.95 11.79 25.73
N MET A 28 -13.81 11.04 25.06
CA MET A 28 -14.49 11.46 23.82
C MET A 28 -15.88 12.07 24.05
N SER A 29 -16.33 12.18 25.32
CA SER A 29 -17.65 12.72 25.65
C SER A 29 -17.61 14.21 25.98
N GLY A 30 -18.71 14.92 25.65
CA GLY A 30 -18.90 16.32 26.03
C GLY A 30 -17.90 17.30 25.43
N GLU A 31 -17.67 18.40 26.15
CA GLU A 31 -16.75 19.48 25.73
C GLU A 31 -15.31 19.02 25.68
N ASN A 32 -14.89 18.15 26.58
CA ASN A 32 -13.54 17.56 26.59
C ASN A 32 -13.24 16.80 25.30
N GLY A 33 -14.21 16.06 24.78
CA GLY A 33 -14.09 15.36 23.51
C GLY A 33 -13.90 16.32 22.34
N ALA A 34 -14.59 17.47 22.33
CA ALA A 34 -14.45 18.46 21.28
C ALA A 34 -13.05 19.10 21.25
N GLU A 35 -12.50 19.46 22.42
CA GLU A 35 -11.13 20.02 22.53
C GLU A 35 -10.08 18.95 22.17
N ARG A 36 -10.31 17.69 22.56
CA ARG A 36 -9.44 16.59 22.22
C ARG A 36 -9.37 16.37 20.71
N VAL A 37 -10.49 16.42 19.98
CA VAL A 37 -10.50 16.30 18.52
C VAL A 37 -9.67 17.38 17.84
N LYS A 38 -9.61 18.59 18.39
CA LYS A 38 -8.79 19.69 17.86
C LYS A 38 -7.30 19.50 18.17
N SER A 39 -6.96 19.02 19.37
CA SER A 39 -5.57 18.94 19.85
C SER A 39 -4.85 17.66 19.42
N TYR A 40 -5.56 16.54 19.22
CA TYR A 40 -4.97 15.26 18.84
C TYR A 40 -4.97 15.09 17.31
N SER A 41 -4.30 16.03 16.63
CA SER A 41 -4.20 16.06 15.18
C SER A 41 -2.80 16.52 14.75
N VAL A 42 -2.20 15.80 13.81
CA VAL A 42 -0.87 16.12 13.24
C VAL A 42 -1.04 16.41 11.75
N PRO A 43 -0.53 17.54 11.27
CA PRO A 43 -0.51 17.81 9.83
C PRO A 43 0.32 16.78 9.07
N MET A 44 -0.17 16.38 7.91
CA MET A 44 0.52 15.56 6.92
C MET A 44 0.78 16.40 5.66
N ALA A 45 1.55 15.88 4.72
CA ALA A 45 1.78 16.55 3.43
C ALA A 45 0.48 16.70 2.62
N GLU A 46 0.55 17.63 1.67
CA GLU A 46 -0.50 17.89 0.67
C GLU A 46 -1.89 18.18 1.27
N GLY A 47 -1.92 18.82 2.44
CA GLY A 47 -3.15 19.20 3.14
C GLY A 47 -3.91 18.04 3.80
N LEU A 48 -3.29 16.88 3.91
CA LEU A 48 -3.78 15.79 4.74
C LEU A 48 -3.52 16.09 6.23
N ALA A 49 -4.28 15.46 7.11
CA ALA A 49 -4.06 15.50 8.55
C ALA A 49 -4.40 14.13 9.18
N TYR A 50 -3.55 13.67 10.07
CA TYR A 50 -3.78 12.48 10.89
C TYR A 50 -4.39 12.89 12.23
N ASN A 51 -5.66 12.53 12.46
CA ASN A 51 -6.35 12.77 13.72
C ASN A 51 -6.53 11.45 14.48
N TYR A 52 -5.96 11.40 15.67
CA TYR A 52 -5.95 10.22 16.55
C TYR A 52 -6.73 10.43 17.85
N ALA A 53 -7.60 11.42 17.91
CA ALA A 53 -8.38 11.75 19.10
C ALA A 53 -9.20 10.57 19.63
N ALA A 54 -9.71 9.72 18.77
CA ALA A 54 -10.47 8.53 19.14
C ALA A 54 -9.59 7.27 19.34
N LYS A 55 -8.27 7.42 19.53
CA LYS A 55 -7.37 6.35 19.99
C LYS A 55 -7.29 6.33 21.53
N GLN A 56 -6.97 5.17 22.10
CA GLN A 56 -6.86 4.98 23.56
C GLN A 56 -5.53 5.51 24.11
N VAL A 57 -5.23 6.77 23.82
CA VAL A 57 -4.01 7.46 24.27
C VAL A 57 -4.35 8.73 25.04
N ASN A 58 -3.50 9.12 25.96
CA ASN A 58 -3.51 10.39 26.70
C ASN A 58 -2.06 10.90 26.77
N GLU A 59 -1.82 11.98 27.48
CA GLU A 59 -0.49 12.57 27.63
C GLU A 59 0.54 11.59 28.22
N ASP A 60 0.13 10.75 29.19
CA ASP A 60 1.03 9.76 29.79
C ASP A 60 1.41 8.65 28.81
N VAL A 61 0.44 8.13 28.05
CA VAL A 61 0.70 7.15 26.99
C VAL A 61 1.59 7.78 25.92
N LEU A 62 1.29 9.00 25.46
CA LEU A 62 2.09 9.70 24.45
C LEU A 62 3.53 9.92 24.93
N ALA A 63 3.72 10.35 26.17
CA ALA A 63 5.06 10.51 26.75
C ALA A 63 5.84 9.19 26.82
N ALA A 64 5.16 8.07 27.13
CA ALA A 64 5.79 6.75 27.12
C ALA A 64 6.11 6.27 25.69
N LEU A 65 5.27 6.59 24.70
CA LEU A 65 5.52 6.29 23.28
C LEU A 65 6.72 7.09 22.74
N VAL A 66 6.88 8.36 23.14
CA VAL A 66 8.07 9.17 22.80
C VAL A 66 9.34 8.52 23.34
N LYS A 67 9.36 8.11 24.60
CA LYS A 67 10.50 7.40 25.19
C LYS A 67 10.80 6.09 24.46
N LEU A 68 9.76 5.36 24.04
CA LEU A 68 9.92 4.13 23.27
C LEU A 68 10.57 4.39 21.92
N ALA A 69 10.16 5.44 21.22
CA ALA A 69 10.74 5.84 19.94
C ALA A 69 12.23 6.22 20.07
N GLU A 70 12.56 7.00 21.12
CA GLU A 70 13.92 7.42 21.43
C GLU A 70 14.83 6.23 21.78
N GLU A 71 14.40 5.35 22.70
CA GLU A 71 15.17 4.15 23.07
C GLU A 71 15.35 3.20 21.88
N ALA A 72 14.30 3.06 21.06
CA ALA A 72 14.35 2.25 19.86
C ALA A 72 15.15 2.92 18.72
N GLN A 73 15.57 4.16 18.84
CA GLN A 73 16.32 4.93 17.84
C GLN A 73 15.61 4.97 16.47
N LEU A 74 14.29 5.24 16.46
CA LEU A 74 13.51 5.15 15.21
C LEU A 74 13.95 6.18 14.17
N SER A 75 14.24 7.41 14.58
CA SER A 75 14.72 8.46 13.68
C SER A 75 16.07 8.10 13.06
N GLU A 76 16.99 7.58 13.87
CA GLU A 76 18.33 7.18 13.43
C GLU A 76 18.27 5.96 12.48
N LYS A 77 17.36 5.01 12.75
CA LYS A 77 17.13 3.85 11.87
C LYS A 77 16.56 4.28 10.52
N PHE A 78 15.67 5.25 10.50
CA PHE A 78 15.17 5.81 9.24
C PHE A 78 16.27 6.58 8.51
N GLU A 79 17.11 7.32 9.25
CA GLU A 79 18.27 7.99 8.67
C GLU A 79 19.27 7.00 8.03
N GLU A 80 19.55 5.86 8.68
CA GLU A 80 20.36 4.80 8.07
C GLU A 80 19.71 4.24 6.79
N LEU A 81 18.38 4.02 6.78
CA LEU A 81 17.66 3.50 5.62
C LEU A 81 17.82 4.44 4.41
N TYR A 82 17.47 5.73 4.56
CA TYR A 82 17.51 6.64 3.41
C TYR A 82 18.92 7.07 3.00
N ASN A 83 19.92 6.79 3.82
CA ASN A 83 21.34 6.93 3.46
C ASN A 83 21.96 5.64 2.90
N GLY A 84 21.16 4.61 2.66
CA GLY A 84 21.59 3.40 1.96
C GLY A 84 22.34 2.40 2.82
N ALA A 85 22.02 2.29 4.10
CA ALA A 85 22.48 1.17 4.91
C ALA A 85 21.78 -0.15 4.47
N VAL A 86 22.41 -1.29 4.76
CA VAL A 86 21.81 -2.61 4.54
C VAL A 86 20.71 -2.83 5.60
N ILE A 87 19.47 -2.54 5.23
CA ILE A 87 18.29 -2.71 6.09
C ILE A 87 17.62 -4.06 5.87
N ASN A 88 17.55 -4.56 4.66
CA ASN A 88 17.08 -5.92 4.37
C ASN A 88 18.20 -6.93 4.66
N THR A 89 18.27 -7.39 5.91
CA THR A 89 19.32 -8.28 6.38
C THR A 89 19.19 -9.72 5.85
N GLY A 90 17.97 -10.17 5.55
CA GLY A 90 17.72 -11.52 5.01
C GLY A 90 18.31 -11.73 3.62
N GLU A 91 18.26 -10.70 2.77
CA GLU A 91 18.81 -10.73 1.41
C GLU A 91 20.12 -9.93 1.27
N ASN A 92 20.62 -9.34 2.36
CA ASN A 92 21.80 -8.47 2.39
C ASN A 92 21.72 -7.32 1.39
N ARG A 93 20.59 -6.58 1.39
CA ARG A 93 20.28 -5.52 0.41
C ARG A 93 19.96 -4.18 1.07
N LEU A 94 20.18 -3.12 0.32
CA LEU A 94 19.65 -1.80 0.61
C LEU A 94 18.12 -1.80 0.45
N VAL A 95 17.45 -0.75 0.95
CA VAL A 95 16.03 -0.51 0.76
C VAL A 95 15.87 0.92 0.26
N LEU A 96 15.50 1.09 -1.01
CA LEU A 96 15.62 2.37 -1.72
C LEU A 96 14.34 2.87 -2.38
N HIS A 97 13.15 2.36 -2.00
CA HIS A 97 11.90 2.80 -2.61
C HIS A 97 11.64 4.31 -2.45
N GLN A 98 12.08 4.94 -1.36
CA GLN A 98 11.97 6.39 -1.16
C GLN A 98 12.84 7.18 -2.15
N LEU A 99 13.96 6.64 -2.65
CA LEU A 99 14.77 7.30 -3.68
C LEU A 99 14.07 7.40 -5.04
N THR A 100 13.04 6.61 -5.29
CA THR A 100 12.22 6.77 -6.50
C THR A 100 11.42 8.08 -6.48
N ARG A 101 11.13 8.62 -5.30
CA ARG A 101 10.33 9.82 -5.05
C ARG A 101 11.19 11.08 -4.94
N GLY A 102 12.28 11.02 -4.16
CA GLY A 102 13.16 12.16 -3.87
C GLY A 102 14.45 11.77 -3.18
N GLN A 103 15.30 12.76 -2.94
CA GLN A 103 16.54 12.61 -2.17
C GLN A 103 16.31 13.18 -0.77
N LEU A 104 16.37 12.36 0.27
CA LEU A 104 16.26 12.79 1.66
C LEU A 104 17.62 13.06 2.30
N GLY A 105 18.60 12.21 2.04
CA GLY A 105 19.93 12.26 2.65
C GLY A 105 21.06 12.35 1.63
N ASN A 106 22.14 11.64 1.91
CA ASN A 106 23.32 11.58 1.07
C ASN A 106 23.04 10.86 -0.26
N THR A 107 23.91 11.05 -1.24
CA THR A 107 23.93 10.24 -2.47
C THR A 107 24.15 8.77 -2.11
N VAL A 108 23.27 7.90 -2.57
CA VAL A 108 23.38 6.45 -2.38
C VAL A 108 23.92 5.82 -3.66
N THR A 109 25.11 5.23 -3.55
CA THR A 109 25.77 4.51 -4.65
C THR A 109 25.78 3.01 -4.34
N ALA A 110 25.31 2.21 -5.27
CA ALA A 110 25.42 0.75 -5.23
C ALA A 110 25.88 0.23 -6.59
N ASP A 111 26.77 -0.75 -6.59
CA ASP A 111 27.40 -1.32 -7.80
C ASP A 111 28.06 -0.26 -8.72
N GLY A 112 28.56 0.81 -8.11
CA GLY A 112 29.18 1.93 -8.83
C GLY A 112 28.19 2.91 -9.49
N VAL A 113 26.87 2.76 -9.26
CA VAL A 113 25.80 3.56 -9.85
C VAL A 113 25.13 4.43 -8.79
N ASP A 114 24.95 5.72 -9.06
CA ASP A 114 24.07 6.61 -8.28
C ASP A 114 22.61 6.16 -8.47
N LYS A 115 22.00 5.67 -7.40
CA LYS A 115 20.66 5.06 -7.48
C LYS A 115 19.57 6.08 -7.72
N ARG A 116 19.68 7.30 -7.20
CA ARG A 116 18.72 8.35 -7.53
C ARG A 116 18.78 8.73 -9.01
N ALA A 117 19.98 8.90 -9.56
CA ALA A 117 20.15 9.18 -10.99
C ALA A 117 19.58 8.05 -11.86
N PHE A 118 19.80 6.80 -11.49
CA PHE A 118 19.22 5.64 -12.18
C PHE A 118 17.67 5.68 -12.20
N TYR A 119 17.02 5.93 -11.04
CA TYR A 119 15.56 5.98 -10.99
C TYR A 119 14.99 7.15 -11.80
N VAL A 120 15.64 8.32 -11.75
CA VAL A 120 15.24 9.48 -12.57
C VAL A 120 15.40 9.19 -14.06
N GLU A 121 16.45 8.50 -14.47
CA GLU A 121 16.62 8.06 -15.85
C GLU A 121 15.48 7.17 -16.31
N GLN A 122 15.09 6.16 -15.50
CA GLN A 122 13.95 5.30 -15.85
C GLN A 122 12.65 6.09 -15.93
N GLN A 123 12.40 7.03 -15.01
CA GLN A 123 11.22 7.92 -15.06
C GLN A 123 11.20 8.74 -16.37
N ASN A 124 12.34 9.30 -16.78
CA ASN A 124 12.45 10.07 -18.01
C ASN A 124 12.22 9.20 -19.26
N ARG A 125 12.76 7.99 -19.29
CA ARG A 125 12.55 7.02 -20.38
C ARG A 125 11.08 6.62 -20.51
N ILE A 126 10.41 6.35 -19.38
CA ILE A 126 8.96 6.05 -19.33
C ILE A 126 8.16 7.26 -19.82
N ALA A 127 8.50 8.45 -19.36
CA ALA A 127 7.83 9.69 -19.76
C ALA A 127 7.95 9.94 -21.27
N GLU A 128 9.15 9.79 -21.83
CA GLU A 128 9.39 9.91 -23.27
C GLU A 128 8.57 8.89 -24.06
N PHE A 129 8.56 7.62 -23.63
CA PHE A 129 7.79 6.57 -24.28
C PHE A 129 6.29 6.86 -24.23
N ALA A 130 5.74 7.19 -23.06
CA ALA A 130 4.32 7.50 -22.90
C ALA A 130 3.92 8.70 -23.76
N ASN A 131 4.72 9.76 -23.81
CA ASN A 131 4.46 10.93 -24.65
C ASN A 131 4.44 10.58 -26.14
N LYS A 132 5.35 9.73 -26.62
CA LYS A 132 5.35 9.24 -28.03
C LYS A 132 4.11 8.42 -28.35
N VAL A 133 3.65 7.58 -27.42
CA VAL A 133 2.39 6.82 -27.57
C VAL A 133 1.20 7.79 -27.64
N HIS A 134 1.10 8.74 -26.74
CA HIS A 134 -0.01 9.72 -26.72
C HIS A 134 -0.01 10.64 -27.95
N ALA A 135 1.17 11.04 -28.43
CA ALA A 135 1.31 11.83 -29.66
C ALA A 135 0.91 11.02 -30.92
N GLY A 136 0.99 9.69 -30.86
CA GLY A 136 0.79 8.81 -32.03
C GLY A 136 2.05 8.67 -32.88
N GLU A 137 3.22 8.87 -32.29
CA GLU A 137 4.52 8.55 -32.90
C GLU A 137 4.83 7.05 -32.75
N ILE A 138 4.29 6.42 -31.70
CA ILE A 138 4.24 4.97 -31.52
C ILE A 138 2.79 4.55 -31.70
N THR A 139 2.54 3.72 -32.70
CA THR A 139 1.19 3.28 -33.13
C THR A 139 1.15 1.78 -33.30
N ASN A 140 -0.04 1.22 -33.49
CA ASN A 140 -0.23 -0.15 -33.93
C ASN A 140 0.22 -0.35 -35.40
N ALA A 141 0.15 -1.56 -35.90
CA ALA A 141 0.54 -1.89 -37.29
C ALA A 141 -0.28 -1.18 -38.36
N ALA A 142 -1.47 -0.71 -38.03
CA ALA A 142 -2.35 0.05 -38.95
C ALA A 142 -2.06 1.58 -38.90
N GLY A 143 -1.13 2.05 -38.08
CA GLY A 143 -0.85 3.45 -37.89
C GLY A 143 -1.84 4.17 -36.95
N GLU A 144 -2.59 3.42 -36.14
CA GLU A 144 -3.61 3.93 -35.23
C GLU A 144 -3.10 4.00 -33.80
N LYS A 145 -3.67 4.93 -33.01
CA LYS A 145 -3.26 5.13 -31.61
C LYS A 145 -3.73 3.98 -30.72
N PHE A 146 -2.91 3.66 -29.73
CA PHE A 146 -3.30 2.82 -28.62
C PHE A 146 -4.27 3.54 -27.68
N THR A 147 -5.27 2.84 -27.18
CA THR A 147 -6.33 3.35 -26.30
C THR A 147 -6.39 2.62 -24.96
N THR A 148 -5.77 1.45 -24.87
CA THR A 148 -5.79 0.59 -23.68
C THR A 148 -4.38 0.19 -23.31
N VAL A 149 -4.08 0.22 -22.01
CA VAL A 149 -2.86 -0.36 -21.41
C VAL A 149 -3.26 -1.52 -20.51
N VAL A 150 -2.64 -2.69 -20.67
CA VAL A 150 -2.90 -3.86 -19.84
C VAL A 150 -1.64 -4.22 -19.09
N GLN A 151 -1.66 -4.10 -17.75
CA GLN A 151 -0.55 -4.54 -16.93
C GLN A 151 -0.69 -6.01 -16.56
N ILE A 152 0.36 -6.78 -16.83
CA ILE A 152 0.48 -8.21 -16.51
C ILE A 152 1.49 -8.34 -15.38
N GLY A 153 1.03 -8.71 -14.18
CA GLY A 153 1.89 -8.83 -13.00
C GLY A 153 1.11 -9.34 -11.81
N ILE A 154 1.78 -9.93 -10.82
CA ILE A 154 1.17 -10.50 -9.63
C ILE A 154 1.75 -9.88 -8.36
N GLY A 155 1.00 -9.88 -7.26
CA GLY A 155 1.42 -9.33 -5.97
C GLY A 155 1.74 -7.84 -6.06
N GLY A 156 2.97 -7.42 -5.71
CA GLY A 156 3.39 -6.03 -5.77
C GLY A 156 3.41 -5.43 -7.17
N SER A 157 3.50 -6.27 -8.20
CA SER A 157 3.40 -5.84 -9.60
C SER A 157 1.96 -5.60 -10.08
N ASP A 158 0.96 -5.83 -9.22
CA ASP A 158 -0.46 -5.59 -9.49
C ASP A 158 -1.11 -4.69 -8.43
N LEU A 159 -1.09 -5.11 -7.15
CA LEU A 159 -1.92 -4.53 -6.09
C LEU A 159 -1.74 -3.02 -5.94
N GLY A 160 -0.50 -2.55 -5.87
CA GLY A 160 -0.21 -1.13 -5.75
C GLY A 160 -0.58 -0.34 -7.01
N PRO A 161 -0.02 -0.65 -8.19
CA PRO A 161 -0.35 0.03 -9.44
C PRO A 161 -1.84 0.07 -9.75
N ARG A 162 -2.56 -1.06 -9.56
CA ARG A 162 -4.02 -1.13 -9.73
C ARG A 162 -4.76 -0.22 -8.76
N ALA A 163 -4.37 -0.23 -7.47
CA ALA A 163 -4.99 0.63 -6.48
C ALA A 163 -4.78 2.12 -6.80
N MET A 164 -3.57 2.51 -7.25
CA MET A 164 -3.27 3.89 -7.65
C MET A 164 -4.03 4.30 -8.92
N TYR A 165 -4.11 3.42 -9.93
CA TYR A 165 -4.90 3.68 -11.12
C TYR A 165 -6.37 3.93 -10.78
N LEU A 166 -7.01 3.03 -10.03
CA LEU A 166 -8.42 3.17 -9.65
C LEU A 166 -8.67 4.41 -8.79
N ALA A 167 -7.70 4.76 -7.93
CA ALA A 167 -7.79 5.96 -7.11
C ALA A 167 -7.77 7.26 -7.94
N LEU A 168 -7.12 7.28 -9.10
CA LEU A 168 -6.95 8.47 -9.93
C LEU A 168 -7.84 8.52 -11.17
N GLU A 169 -8.48 7.42 -11.55
CA GLU A 169 -9.22 7.33 -12.81
C GLU A 169 -10.29 8.42 -12.97
N ASN A 170 -11.14 8.61 -11.96
CA ASN A 170 -12.18 9.64 -11.98
C ASN A 170 -11.58 11.04 -11.97
N TRP A 171 -10.56 11.26 -11.15
CA TRP A 171 -9.85 12.55 -11.11
C TRP A 171 -9.24 12.88 -12.47
N ALA A 172 -8.59 11.93 -13.13
CA ALA A 172 -7.97 12.11 -14.44
C ALA A 172 -9.01 12.40 -15.54
N LYS A 173 -10.16 11.70 -15.52
CA LYS A 173 -11.28 11.99 -16.44
C LYS A 173 -11.80 13.40 -16.27
N LYS A 174 -12.01 13.85 -15.02
CA LYS A 174 -12.49 15.21 -14.72
C LYS A 174 -11.52 16.30 -15.15
N ASN A 175 -10.22 16.06 -14.97
CA ASN A 175 -9.16 17.05 -15.23
C ASN A 175 -8.55 16.94 -16.65
N GLY A 176 -9.11 16.13 -17.54
CA GLY A 176 -8.63 15.98 -18.92
C GLY A 176 -7.28 15.29 -19.07
N CYS A 177 -6.82 14.61 -18.02
CA CYS A 177 -5.56 13.85 -18.01
C CYS A 177 -5.72 12.37 -18.38
N PHE A 178 -6.95 11.87 -18.54
CA PHE A 178 -7.20 10.49 -18.93
C PHE A 178 -6.78 10.27 -20.39
N LYS A 179 -5.79 9.40 -20.59
CA LYS A 179 -5.19 9.10 -21.91
C LYS A 179 -5.56 7.71 -22.41
N MET A 180 -5.41 6.68 -21.58
CA MET A 180 -5.67 5.30 -21.92
C MET A 180 -6.40 4.61 -20.77
N GLU A 181 -7.32 3.69 -21.10
CA GLU A 181 -7.92 2.83 -20.08
C GLU A 181 -6.89 1.80 -19.63
N ALA A 182 -6.74 1.59 -18.31
CA ALA A 182 -5.89 0.52 -17.82
C ALA A 182 -6.71 -0.70 -17.38
N LYS A 183 -6.20 -1.87 -17.73
CA LYS A 183 -6.68 -3.19 -17.29
C LYS A 183 -5.53 -3.95 -16.66
N PHE A 184 -5.85 -4.99 -15.89
CA PHE A 184 -4.87 -5.73 -15.11
C PHE A 184 -5.14 -7.22 -15.19
N ILE A 185 -4.11 -8.00 -15.56
CA ILE A 185 -4.12 -9.47 -15.54
C ILE A 185 -3.13 -9.88 -14.45
N SER A 186 -3.61 -10.48 -13.37
CA SER A 186 -2.78 -10.76 -12.20
C SER A 186 -2.87 -12.18 -11.66
N ASN A 187 -3.95 -12.89 -11.94
CA ASN A 187 -4.14 -14.26 -11.49
C ASN A 187 -3.71 -15.25 -12.57
N VAL A 188 -3.19 -16.41 -12.16
CA VAL A 188 -2.93 -17.53 -13.07
C VAL A 188 -4.22 -18.28 -13.46
N ASP A 189 -5.35 -17.93 -12.82
CA ASP A 189 -6.68 -18.39 -13.25
C ASP A 189 -6.93 -17.96 -14.70
N PRO A 190 -7.18 -18.89 -15.62
CA PRO A 190 -7.39 -18.57 -17.04
C PRO A 190 -8.57 -17.61 -17.26
N ASP A 191 -9.56 -17.60 -16.36
CA ASP A 191 -10.72 -16.70 -16.46
C ASP A 191 -10.33 -15.22 -16.25
N ASP A 192 -9.27 -14.91 -15.49
CA ASP A 192 -8.78 -13.54 -15.31
C ASP A 192 -8.24 -12.97 -16.63
N ALA A 193 -7.32 -13.68 -17.27
CA ALA A 193 -6.78 -13.28 -18.57
C ALA A 193 -7.86 -13.24 -19.66
N ALA A 194 -8.72 -14.26 -19.74
CA ALA A 194 -9.79 -14.35 -20.71
C ALA A 194 -10.82 -13.21 -20.58
N ALA A 195 -11.22 -12.86 -19.35
CA ALA A 195 -12.16 -11.77 -19.10
C ALA A 195 -11.59 -10.41 -19.56
N VAL A 196 -10.32 -10.14 -19.28
CA VAL A 196 -9.67 -8.91 -19.73
C VAL A 196 -9.55 -8.88 -21.25
N LEU A 197 -9.00 -9.94 -21.88
CA LEU A 197 -8.77 -9.99 -23.32
C LEU A 197 -10.08 -9.90 -24.13
N ASN A 198 -11.18 -10.47 -23.61
CA ASN A 198 -12.49 -10.36 -24.23
C ASN A 198 -13.16 -8.97 -24.04
N SER A 199 -12.66 -8.15 -23.14
CA SER A 199 -13.23 -6.81 -22.84
C SER A 199 -12.52 -5.67 -23.56
N ILE A 200 -11.45 -5.94 -24.30
CA ILE A 200 -10.60 -4.92 -24.95
C ILE A 200 -10.47 -5.18 -26.45
N ASP A 201 -10.05 -4.15 -27.17
CA ASP A 201 -9.52 -4.30 -28.52
C ASP A 201 -8.00 -4.52 -28.44
N VAL A 202 -7.57 -5.77 -28.69
CA VAL A 202 -6.14 -6.14 -28.61
C VAL A 202 -5.27 -5.39 -29.62
N ALA A 203 -5.84 -4.97 -30.77
CA ALA A 203 -5.13 -4.21 -31.78
C ALA A 203 -4.82 -2.78 -31.33
N HIS A 204 -5.60 -2.23 -30.42
CA HIS A 204 -5.41 -0.90 -29.84
C HIS A 204 -4.88 -0.95 -28.38
N SER A 205 -4.27 -2.07 -28.00
CA SER A 205 -3.77 -2.28 -26.63
C SER A 205 -2.25 -2.41 -26.58
N ILE A 206 -1.64 -1.79 -25.55
CA ILE A 206 -0.25 -2.03 -25.11
C ILE A 206 -0.28 -2.89 -23.85
N PHE A 207 0.55 -3.93 -23.82
CA PHE A 207 0.69 -4.85 -22.70
C PHE A 207 2.00 -4.61 -21.96
N VAL A 208 1.93 -4.35 -20.67
CA VAL A 208 3.07 -4.09 -19.79
C VAL A 208 3.34 -5.34 -18.97
N LEU A 209 4.35 -6.11 -19.35
CA LEU A 209 4.78 -7.29 -18.59
C LEU A 209 5.68 -6.85 -17.43
N VAL A 210 5.25 -7.10 -16.21
CA VAL A 210 6.00 -6.72 -14.99
C VAL A 210 6.49 -7.95 -14.26
N SER A 211 7.79 -8.20 -14.35
CA SER A 211 8.46 -9.28 -13.61
C SER A 211 9.91 -8.93 -13.33
N LYS A 212 10.26 -8.68 -12.06
CA LYS A 212 11.63 -8.32 -11.67
C LYS A 212 12.65 -9.38 -12.11
N SER A 213 12.39 -10.64 -11.83
CA SER A 213 13.28 -11.76 -12.20
C SER A 213 13.13 -12.22 -13.66
N GLY A 214 12.00 -11.90 -14.30
CA GLY A 214 11.64 -12.46 -15.61
C GLY A 214 11.33 -13.97 -15.60
N THR A 215 11.11 -14.56 -14.43
CA THR A 215 10.93 -16.01 -14.27
C THR A 215 9.71 -16.40 -13.42
N THR A 216 8.87 -15.43 -13.08
CA THR A 216 7.64 -15.68 -12.30
C THR A 216 6.65 -16.47 -13.14
N LEU A 217 6.35 -17.71 -12.73
CA LEU A 217 5.55 -18.67 -13.52
C LEU A 217 4.18 -18.10 -13.90
N GLU A 218 3.46 -17.53 -12.94
CA GLU A 218 2.13 -16.94 -13.14
C GLU A 218 2.17 -15.80 -14.17
N THR A 219 3.19 -14.94 -14.11
CA THR A 219 3.36 -13.82 -15.03
C THR A 219 3.68 -14.30 -16.45
N LEU A 220 4.57 -15.30 -16.60
CA LEU A 220 4.90 -15.88 -17.90
C LEU A 220 3.73 -16.66 -18.51
N THR A 221 2.91 -17.31 -17.68
CA THR A 221 1.67 -17.96 -18.14
C THR A 221 0.70 -16.93 -18.71
N ASN A 222 0.48 -15.83 -17.99
CA ASN A 222 -0.39 -14.74 -18.46
C ASN A 222 0.16 -14.03 -19.70
N GLU A 223 1.48 -13.89 -19.81
CA GLU A 223 2.14 -13.42 -21.03
C GLU A 223 1.79 -14.31 -22.23
N SER A 224 1.80 -15.64 -22.04
CA SER A 224 1.47 -16.58 -23.11
C SER A 224 0.03 -16.42 -23.58
N PHE A 225 -0.93 -16.21 -22.67
CA PHE A 225 -2.32 -15.87 -23.05
C PHE A 225 -2.39 -14.63 -23.96
N VAL A 226 -1.65 -13.58 -23.60
CA VAL A 226 -1.62 -12.33 -24.38
C VAL A 226 -0.95 -12.54 -25.74
N LYS A 227 0.20 -13.23 -25.79
CA LYS A 227 0.88 -13.55 -27.05
C LYS A 227 -0.01 -14.38 -28.01
N ASP A 228 -0.74 -15.35 -27.46
CA ASP A 228 -1.70 -16.14 -28.24
C ASP A 228 -2.88 -15.29 -28.76
N ALA A 229 -3.42 -14.39 -27.94
CA ALA A 229 -4.48 -13.48 -28.37
C ALA A 229 -4.02 -12.54 -29.50
N LEU A 230 -2.83 -11.95 -29.38
CA LEU A 230 -2.22 -11.10 -30.40
C LEU A 230 -1.97 -11.90 -31.71
N LYS A 231 -1.41 -13.09 -31.60
CA LYS A 231 -1.18 -13.99 -32.74
C LYS A 231 -2.48 -14.37 -33.47
N ASN A 232 -3.54 -14.70 -32.70
CA ASN A 232 -4.86 -15.03 -33.26
C ASN A 232 -5.50 -13.82 -33.96
N ALA A 233 -5.19 -12.60 -33.54
CA ALA A 233 -5.57 -11.36 -34.21
C ALA A 233 -4.65 -10.99 -35.40
N GLY A 234 -3.64 -11.81 -35.72
CA GLY A 234 -2.66 -11.53 -36.76
C GLY A 234 -1.66 -10.42 -36.43
N LEU A 235 -1.44 -10.15 -35.17
CA LEU A 235 -0.58 -9.06 -34.66
C LEU A 235 0.78 -9.58 -34.16
N ASP A 236 1.81 -8.75 -34.32
CA ASP A 236 3.16 -9.00 -33.81
C ASP A 236 3.27 -8.54 -32.36
N ALA A 237 3.43 -9.47 -31.43
CA ALA A 237 3.54 -9.18 -30.00
C ALA A 237 4.67 -8.18 -29.67
N SER A 238 5.78 -8.20 -30.41
CA SER A 238 6.90 -7.26 -30.21
C SER A 238 6.53 -5.79 -30.47
N LYS A 239 5.40 -5.53 -31.11
CA LYS A 239 4.87 -4.17 -31.37
C LYS A 239 3.80 -3.73 -30.36
N HIS A 240 3.38 -4.63 -29.47
CA HIS A 240 2.33 -4.40 -28.51
C HIS A 240 2.77 -4.58 -27.05
N MET A 241 3.92 -5.20 -26.81
CA MET A 241 4.38 -5.53 -25.47
C MET A 241 5.58 -4.68 -25.05
N ILE A 242 5.60 -4.25 -23.80
CA ILE A 242 6.75 -3.65 -23.13
C ILE A 242 7.06 -4.43 -21.86
N ALA A 243 8.32 -4.42 -21.42
CA ALA A 243 8.75 -5.09 -20.20
C ALA A 243 9.13 -4.07 -19.11
N VAL A 244 8.72 -4.35 -17.85
CA VAL A 244 9.27 -3.71 -16.65
C VAL A 244 9.95 -4.80 -15.83
N THR A 245 11.29 -4.76 -15.77
CA THR A 245 12.10 -5.88 -15.29
C THR A 245 13.44 -5.41 -14.69
N SER A 246 14.26 -6.33 -14.17
CA SER A 246 15.64 -6.02 -13.81
C SER A 246 16.54 -5.99 -15.07
N GLU A 247 17.59 -5.15 -15.08
CA GLU A 247 18.58 -5.12 -16.16
C GLU A 247 19.29 -6.46 -16.40
N THR A 248 19.33 -7.30 -15.36
CA THR A 248 19.92 -8.65 -15.41
C THR A 248 18.93 -9.74 -15.82
N SER A 249 17.65 -9.41 -15.93
CA SER A 249 16.59 -10.34 -16.33
C SER A 249 16.72 -10.76 -17.79
N PRO A 250 16.32 -12.00 -18.14
CA PRO A 250 16.20 -12.43 -19.54
C PRO A 250 15.32 -11.50 -20.40
N LEU A 251 14.30 -10.87 -19.80
CA LEU A 251 13.37 -9.97 -20.49
C LEU A 251 14.03 -8.65 -20.92
N ALA A 252 15.11 -8.23 -20.24
CA ALA A 252 15.77 -6.94 -20.49
C ALA A 252 16.41 -6.82 -21.88
N LYS A 253 16.77 -7.94 -22.48
CA LYS A 253 17.49 -8.02 -23.78
C LYS A 253 16.69 -8.80 -24.82
N SER A 254 15.43 -9.01 -24.62
CA SER A 254 14.57 -9.73 -25.57
C SER A 254 14.05 -8.79 -26.65
N ASP A 255 14.16 -9.19 -27.90
CA ASP A 255 13.57 -8.50 -29.05
C ASP A 255 12.02 -8.70 -29.11
N ASP A 256 11.46 -9.44 -28.17
CA ASP A 256 10.02 -9.67 -28.03
C ASP A 256 9.24 -8.45 -27.52
N TYR A 257 9.95 -7.37 -27.10
CA TYR A 257 9.34 -6.20 -26.49
C TYR A 257 9.67 -4.91 -27.26
N LEU A 258 8.68 -4.05 -27.40
CA LEU A 258 8.79 -2.73 -28.00
C LEU A 258 9.72 -1.80 -27.20
N ALA A 259 9.71 -1.94 -25.88
CA ALA A 259 10.60 -1.23 -24.96
C ALA A 259 10.79 -2.02 -23.66
N ALA A 260 11.87 -1.75 -22.95
CA ALA A 260 12.11 -2.25 -21.59
C ALA A 260 12.47 -1.11 -20.65
N PHE A 261 11.87 -1.10 -19.45
CA PHE A 261 12.14 -0.18 -18.35
C PHE A 261 12.63 -0.96 -17.15
N PHE A 262 13.51 -0.35 -16.36
CA PHE A 262 14.25 -1.11 -15.37
C PHE A 262 13.89 -0.73 -13.93
N MET A 263 13.85 -1.76 -13.12
CA MET A 263 13.82 -1.71 -11.66
C MET A 263 14.98 -2.54 -11.12
N ASP A 264 15.44 -2.25 -9.91
CA ASP A 264 16.51 -3.01 -9.29
C ASP A 264 16.06 -3.82 -8.07
N ASP A 265 17.01 -4.54 -7.47
CA ASP A 265 16.76 -5.41 -6.33
C ASP A 265 16.56 -4.68 -5.00
N TYR A 266 16.82 -3.38 -4.96
CA TYR A 266 16.70 -2.55 -3.76
C TYR A 266 15.29 -2.02 -3.51
N ILE A 267 14.34 -2.34 -4.41
CA ILE A 267 12.93 -2.01 -4.28
C ILE A 267 12.13 -3.31 -4.14
N GLY A 268 11.51 -3.51 -2.98
CA GLY A 268 10.59 -4.62 -2.74
C GLY A 268 9.30 -4.47 -3.56
N GLY A 269 8.70 -5.59 -3.99
CA GLY A 269 7.49 -5.58 -4.83
C GLY A 269 6.35 -4.75 -4.24
N ARG A 270 6.03 -4.93 -2.96
CA ARG A 270 4.95 -4.18 -2.26
C ARG A 270 5.23 -2.70 -2.05
N TYR A 271 6.48 -2.26 -2.22
CA TYR A 271 6.92 -0.86 -2.18
C TYR A 271 7.21 -0.28 -3.58
N SER A 272 6.79 -0.94 -4.66
CA SER A 272 7.22 -0.61 -6.02
C SER A 272 6.27 0.34 -6.77
N SER A 273 5.16 0.78 -6.18
CA SER A 273 4.18 1.66 -6.84
C SER A 273 4.78 2.98 -7.34
N THR A 274 5.84 3.48 -6.69
CA THR A 274 6.56 4.70 -7.06
C THR A 274 7.77 4.47 -7.98
N SER A 275 8.05 3.22 -8.36
CA SER A 275 9.11 2.83 -9.30
C SER A 275 8.59 2.73 -10.73
N ALA A 276 9.43 2.20 -11.63
CA ALA A 276 9.01 1.87 -13.01
C ALA A 276 7.76 0.97 -13.08
N VAL A 277 7.48 0.19 -12.03
CA VAL A 277 6.31 -0.72 -11.96
C VAL A 277 4.99 0.05 -12.01
N GLY A 278 4.81 1.06 -11.15
CA GLY A 278 3.64 1.95 -11.23
C GLY A 278 3.82 3.01 -12.32
N GLY A 279 5.05 3.48 -12.53
CA GLY A 279 5.38 4.54 -13.48
C GLY A 279 4.94 4.23 -14.91
N ALA A 280 5.16 3.01 -15.39
CA ALA A 280 4.80 2.63 -16.76
C ALA A 280 3.28 2.71 -16.99
N VAL A 281 2.48 2.02 -16.18
CA VAL A 281 1.03 1.99 -16.36
C VAL A 281 0.37 3.34 -16.07
N LEU A 282 0.79 4.06 -15.01
CA LEU A 282 0.19 5.33 -14.64
C LEU A 282 0.54 6.44 -15.65
N SER A 283 1.77 6.45 -16.18
CA SER A 283 2.15 7.41 -17.23
C SER A 283 1.43 7.15 -18.55
N LEU A 284 1.23 5.90 -18.95
CA LEU A 284 0.43 5.56 -20.12
C LEU A 284 -1.04 5.90 -19.92
N ALA A 285 -1.60 5.62 -18.74
CA ALA A 285 -3.02 5.86 -18.47
C ALA A 285 -3.37 7.35 -18.33
N PHE A 286 -2.51 8.15 -17.69
CA PHE A 286 -2.85 9.51 -17.25
C PHE A 286 -1.89 10.60 -17.75
N GLY A 287 -0.73 10.24 -18.26
CA GLY A 287 0.38 11.14 -18.58
C GLY A 287 1.47 11.15 -17.50
N PRO A 288 2.72 11.37 -17.91
CA PRO A 288 3.87 11.35 -16.99
C PRO A 288 3.80 12.47 -15.94
N GLU A 289 3.12 13.57 -16.20
CA GLU A 289 2.93 14.69 -15.27
C GLU A 289 2.10 14.26 -14.04
N VAL A 290 1.10 13.40 -14.25
CA VAL A 290 0.27 12.86 -13.17
C VAL A 290 1.10 11.93 -12.28
N PHE A 291 1.93 11.07 -12.89
CA PHE A 291 2.85 10.24 -12.14
C PHE A 291 3.90 11.06 -11.38
N ALA A 292 4.45 12.10 -11.99
CA ALA A 292 5.37 13.02 -11.31
C ALA A 292 4.73 13.70 -10.09
N ALA A 293 3.50 14.19 -10.22
CA ALA A 293 2.75 14.78 -9.11
C ALA A 293 2.48 13.76 -7.98
N PHE A 294 2.21 12.49 -8.32
CA PHE A 294 2.10 11.41 -7.34
C PHE A 294 3.41 11.20 -6.57
N LEU A 295 4.56 11.19 -7.27
CA LEU A 295 5.88 11.10 -6.63
C LEU A 295 6.19 12.31 -5.74
N GLU A 296 5.81 13.53 -6.16
CA GLU A 296 6.00 14.75 -5.36
C GLU A 296 5.26 14.68 -4.03
N GLY A 297 4.00 14.21 -4.03
CA GLY A 297 3.22 14.02 -2.81
C GLY A 297 3.87 13.00 -1.87
N ALA A 298 4.32 11.87 -2.41
CA ALA A 298 5.01 10.86 -1.62
C ALA A 298 6.36 11.37 -1.05
N ALA A 299 7.12 12.14 -1.83
CA ALA A 299 8.35 12.76 -1.36
C ALA A 299 8.13 13.84 -0.28
N ALA A 300 7.00 14.54 -0.34
CA ALA A 300 6.64 15.51 0.68
C ALA A 300 6.34 14.84 2.02
N GLU A 301 5.66 13.71 2.02
CA GLU A 301 5.37 12.91 3.21
C GLU A 301 6.65 12.24 3.77
N ASP A 302 7.53 11.70 2.91
CA ASP A 302 8.82 11.14 3.34
C ASP A 302 9.67 12.17 4.13
N LYS A 303 9.56 13.47 3.79
CA LYS A 303 10.24 14.53 4.55
C LYS A 303 9.68 14.72 5.94
N LEU A 304 8.37 14.53 6.13
CA LEU A 304 7.74 14.58 7.45
C LEU A 304 8.17 13.38 8.29
N SER A 305 8.30 12.19 7.69
CA SER A 305 8.82 11.00 8.36
C SER A 305 10.25 11.17 8.89
N ALA A 306 11.04 12.11 8.34
CA ALA A 306 12.36 12.46 8.83
C ALA A 306 12.33 13.43 10.03
N ASN A 307 11.17 13.94 10.45
CA ASN A 307 11.03 14.78 11.64
C ASN A 307 11.32 13.97 12.89
N LYS A 308 12.25 14.47 13.73
CA LYS A 308 12.65 13.81 14.98
C LYS A 308 11.69 14.05 16.15
N ASP A 309 10.82 15.06 16.04
CA ASP A 309 9.74 15.27 17.00
C ASP A 309 8.63 14.23 16.74
N VAL A 310 8.57 13.21 17.58
CA VAL A 310 7.64 12.09 17.48
C VAL A 310 6.18 12.55 17.38
N LEU A 311 5.80 13.59 18.15
CA LEU A 311 4.41 14.10 18.17
C LEU A 311 4.07 14.96 16.95
N GLN A 312 5.08 15.33 16.15
CA GLN A 312 4.92 16.05 14.88
C GLN A 312 5.27 15.17 13.66
N ASN A 313 5.50 13.88 13.87
CA ASN A 313 5.79 12.90 12.84
C ASN A 313 4.59 11.94 12.74
N PRO A 314 3.67 12.15 11.78
CA PRO A 314 2.40 11.42 11.74
C PRO A 314 2.59 9.92 11.52
N GLU A 315 3.59 9.50 10.74
CA GLU A 315 3.86 8.09 10.45
C GLU A 315 4.44 7.37 11.67
N MET A 316 5.40 8.01 12.34
CA MET A 316 6.02 7.43 13.53
C MET A 316 5.02 7.36 14.68
N LEU A 317 4.20 8.40 14.86
CA LEU A 317 3.15 8.41 15.88
C LEU A 317 2.09 7.34 15.62
N ASP A 318 1.61 7.20 14.36
CA ASP A 318 0.65 6.16 14.01
C ASP A 318 1.25 4.75 14.16
N ALA A 319 2.53 4.57 13.84
CA ALA A 319 3.25 3.31 14.07
C ALA A 319 3.33 2.94 15.56
N LEU A 320 3.70 3.91 16.41
CA LEU A 320 3.79 3.73 17.85
C LEU A 320 2.44 3.39 18.49
N ILE A 321 1.37 4.10 18.09
CA ILE A 321 0.00 3.80 18.54
C ILE A 321 -0.39 2.39 18.10
N GLY A 322 -0.08 1.98 16.87
CA GLY A 322 -0.35 0.63 16.38
C GLY A 322 0.38 -0.46 17.17
N VAL A 323 1.65 -0.23 17.56
CA VAL A 323 2.41 -1.14 18.43
C VAL A 323 1.81 -1.18 19.84
N TYR A 324 1.38 -0.05 20.39
CA TYR A 324 0.66 0.01 21.66
C TYR A 324 -0.64 -0.80 21.62
N GLU A 325 -1.46 -0.62 20.58
CA GLU A 325 -2.70 -1.37 20.35
C GLU A 325 -2.43 -2.88 20.21
N ARG A 326 -1.38 -3.27 19.48
CA ARG A 326 -1.03 -4.68 19.24
C ARG A 326 -0.41 -5.36 20.46
N ASN A 327 0.54 -4.71 21.12
CA ASN A 327 1.42 -5.35 22.10
C ASN A 327 1.06 -5.05 23.56
N VAL A 328 0.35 -3.97 23.84
CA VAL A 328 -0.08 -3.59 25.19
C VAL A 328 -1.58 -3.83 25.37
N LEU A 329 -2.40 -3.37 24.42
CA LEU A 329 -3.85 -3.56 24.49
C LEU A 329 -4.28 -4.94 23.99
N GLY A 330 -3.45 -5.60 23.17
CA GLY A 330 -3.64 -6.99 22.75
C GLY A 330 -4.58 -7.17 21.54
N TYR A 331 -4.76 -6.15 20.71
CA TYR A 331 -5.66 -6.23 19.55
C TYR A 331 -4.98 -6.95 18.37
N PRO A 332 -5.56 -8.09 17.89
CA PRO A 332 -4.90 -8.94 16.91
C PRO A 332 -5.07 -8.49 15.46
N SER A 333 -6.00 -7.59 15.20
CA SER A 333 -6.35 -7.12 13.85
C SER A 333 -6.53 -5.61 13.82
N THR A 334 -6.51 -5.04 12.61
CA THR A 334 -6.82 -3.63 12.35
C THR A 334 -7.62 -3.52 11.06
N ALA A 335 -8.49 -2.50 10.94
CA ALA A 335 -9.23 -2.27 9.72
C ALA A 335 -8.94 -0.87 9.15
N VAL A 336 -8.66 -0.80 7.84
CA VAL A 336 -8.52 0.46 7.09
C VAL A 336 -9.77 0.68 6.26
N LEU A 337 -10.49 1.76 6.54
CA LEU A 337 -11.84 2.01 6.06
C LEU A 337 -11.92 3.34 5.29
N PRO A 338 -11.56 3.37 3.99
CA PRO A 338 -11.63 4.58 3.20
C PRO A 338 -13.09 4.96 2.89
N TYR A 339 -13.51 6.16 3.27
CA TYR A 339 -14.78 6.76 2.87
C TYR A 339 -14.61 7.49 1.54
N SER A 340 -14.17 6.72 0.55
CA SER A 340 -13.96 7.11 -0.84
C SER A 340 -13.97 5.87 -1.72
N GLN A 341 -14.88 5.79 -2.69
CA GLN A 341 -14.93 4.68 -3.64
C GLN A 341 -13.67 4.60 -4.50
N ALA A 342 -13.01 5.73 -4.74
CA ALA A 342 -11.74 5.80 -5.46
C ALA A 342 -10.65 4.94 -4.80
N LEU A 343 -10.70 4.79 -3.47
CA LEU A 343 -9.74 4.00 -2.69
C LEU A 343 -10.19 2.54 -2.45
N ASN A 344 -11.10 1.99 -3.26
CA ASN A 344 -11.68 0.66 -3.03
C ASN A 344 -10.64 -0.48 -3.00
N ARG A 345 -9.54 -0.37 -3.73
CA ARG A 345 -8.45 -1.36 -3.76
C ARG A 345 -7.27 -1.00 -2.84
N PHE A 346 -7.30 0.18 -2.22
CA PHE A 346 -6.23 0.62 -1.33
C PHE A 346 -6.05 -0.29 -0.10
N PRO A 347 -7.11 -0.73 0.61
CA PRO A 347 -6.97 -1.70 1.70
C PRO A 347 -6.33 -3.03 1.25
N ALA A 348 -6.65 -3.53 0.07
CA ALA A 348 -6.04 -4.76 -0.47
C ALA A 348 -4.54 -4.59 -0.75
N HIS A 349 -4.11 -3.41 -1.21
CA HIS A 349 -2.69 -3.08 -1.32
C HIS A 349 -2.02 -3.05 0.06
N LEU A 350 -2.65 -2.41 1.05
CA LEU A 350 -2.12 -2.33 2.41
C LEU A 350 -2.05 -3.69 3.11
N GLN A 351 -2.93 -4.65 2.77
CA GLN A 351 -2.80 -6.03 3.24
C GLN A 351 -1.43 -6.61 2.89
N GLN A 352 -0.99 -6.42 1.65
CA GLN A 352 0.34 -6.88 1.26
C GLN A 352 1.44 -6.05 1.94
N VAL A 353 1.32 -4.71 1.94
CA VAL A 353 2.36 -3.85 2.52
C VAL A 353 2.60 -4.17 4.00
N ASP A 354 1.54 -4.38 4.80
CA ASP A 354 1.65 -4.65 6.24
C ASP A 354 1.94 -6.13 6.54
N MET A 355 1.04 -7.03 6.11
CA MET A 355 1.12 -8.43 6.55
C MET A 355 2.34 -9.17 5.97
N GLU A 356 2.76 -8.85 4.75
CA GLU A 356 3.97 -9.43 4.18
C GLU A 356 5.24 -8.81 4.78
N SER A 357 5.20 -7.54 5.18
CA SER A 357 6.35 -6.87 5.84
C SER A 357 6.53 -7.33 7.28
N ASN A 358 5.47 -7.29 8.08
CA ASN A 358 5.54 -7.40 9.54
C ASN A 358 4.94 -8.69 10.09
N GLY A 359 4.33 -9.54 9.26
CA GLY A 359 3.83 -10.87 9.65
C GLY A 359 4.99 -11.86 9.84
N LYS A 360 5.87 -11.61 10.79
CA LYS A 360 7.10 -12.39 11.04
C LYS A 360 7.11 -12.99 12.43
N SER A 361 7.65 -14.20 12.58
CA SER A 361 7.87 -14.88 13.87
C SER A 361 9.32 -14.84 14.35
N VAL A 362 10.21 -14.25 13.55
CA VAL A 362 11.63 -14.06 13.86
C VAL A 362 12.05 -12.61 13.70
N ASN A 363 13.06 -12.20 14.47
CA ASN A 363 13.65 -10.87 14.31
C ASN A 363 14.55 -10.81 13.05
N ARG A 364 15.08 -9.64 12.74
CA ARG A 364 15.96 -9.40 11.59
C ARG A 364 17.26 -10.22 11.57
N PHE A 365 17.58 -10.90 12.66
CA PHE A 365 18.74 -11.80 12.81
C PHE A 365 18.36 -13.28 12.70
N GLY A 366 17.08 -13.61 12.47
CA GLY A 366 16.59 -14.97 12.38
C GLY A 366 16.26 -15.62 13.73
N GLU A 367 16.25 -14.86 14.82
CA GLU A 367 15.93 -15.37 16.16
C GLU A 367 14.42 -15.26 16.44
N PRO A 368 13.78 -16.26 17.06
CA PRO A 368 12.36 -16.20 17.43
C PRO A 368 12.04 -15.00 18.33
N VAL A 369 10.91 -14.34 18.07
CA VAL A 369 10.38 -13.28 18.96
C VAL A 369 9.28 -13.82 19.87
N ASN A 370 9.18 -13.29 21.10
CA ASN A 370 8.23 -13.73 22.13
C ASN A 370 7.06 -12.76 22.30
N TYR A 371 6.78 -11.94 21.28
CA TYR A 371 5.69 -10.98 21.24
C TYR A 371 4.98 -11.02 19.88
N PRO A 372 3.69 -10.64 19.82
CA PRO A 372 2.99 -10.54 18.54
C PRO A 372 3.60 -9.41 17.68
N THR A 373 3.69 -9.68 16.39
CA THR A 373 4.12 -8.74 15.36
C THR A 373 2.92 -8.26 14.54
N GLY A 374 3.06 -7.97 13.25
CA GLY A 374 2.03 -7.39 12.41
C GLY A 374 0.61 -7.92 12.65
N PRO A 375 -0.41 -7.04 12.68
CA PRO A 375 -1.80 -7.42 12.84
C PRO A 375 -2.35 -8.06 11.56
N VAL A 376 -3.49 -8.73 11.64
CA VAL A 376 -4.30 -9.03 10.46
C VAL A 376 -4.95 -7.72 10.01
N LEU A 377 -4.62 -7.27 8.79
CA LEU A 377 -5.19 -6.08 8.19
C LEU A 377 -6.29 -6.45 7.21
N PHE A 378 -7.44 -5.78 7.29
CA PHE A 378 -8.51 -5.87 6.31
C PHE A 378 -9.17 -4.50 6.11
N GLY A 379 -10.03 -4.38 5.12
CA GLY A 379 -10.76 -3.14 4.92
C GLY A 379 -11.65 -3.16 3.69
N GLU A 380 -12.59 -2.26 3.68
CA GLU A 380 -13.58 -2.03 2.63
C GLU A 380 -13.99 -0.56 2.64
N PRO A 381 -14.36 0.04 1.50
CA PRO A 381 -14.87 1.40 1.50
C PRO A 381 -16.13 1.58 2.37
N GLY A 382 -16.20 2.67 3.09
CA GLY A 382 -17.46 3.20 3.59
C GLY A 382 -18.25 3.88 2.45
N THR A 383 -19.58 3.73 2.42
CA THR A 383 -20.46 3.16 3.44
C THR A 383 -20.67 1.64 3.28
N ASN A 384 -20.11 1.00 2.27
CA ASN A 384 -20.32 -0.44 1.98
C ASN A 384 -19.97 -1.31 3.18
N GLY A 385 -18.82 -1.08 3.83
CA GLY A 385 -18.41 -1.81 5.01
C GLY A 385 -19.42 -1.78 6.16
N GLN A 386 -20.18 -0.68 6.32
CA GLN A 386 -21.23 -0.57 7.33
C GLN A 386 -22.34 -1.62 7.14
N HIS A 387 -22.59 -2.02 5.90
CA HIS A 387 -23.59 -3.01 5.53
C HIS A 387 -23.01 -4.43 5.40
N SER A 388 -21.77 -4.64 5.82
CA SER A 388 -21.05 -5.91 5.74
C SER A 388 -20.61 -6.41 7.12
N PHE A 389 -19.60 -5.80 7.72
CA PHE A 389 -18.96 -6.31 8.94
C PHE A 389 -18.99 -5.37 10.15
N TYR A 390 -19.62 -4.20 10.08
CA TYR A 390 -19.68 -3.27 11.21
C TYR A 390 -20.46 -3.82 12.40
N GLN A 391 -21.34 -4.80 12.21
CA GLN A 391 -21.97 -5.54 13.31
C GLN A 391 -20.90 -6.12 14.26
N LEU A 392 -19.86 -6.77 13.72
CA LEU A 392 -18.75 -7.29 14.50
C LEU A 392 -17.94 -6.16 15.14
N LEU A 393 -17.66 -5.10 14.39
CA LEU A 393 -16.83 -3.98 14.88
C LEU A 393 -17.50 -3.27 16.07
N HIS A 394 -18.83 -3.11 16.07
CA HIS A 394 -19.57 -2.46 17.15
C HIS A 394 -19.84 -3.39 18.34
N GLN A 395 -20.29 -4.61 18.08
CA GLN A 395 -20.86 -5.50 19.10
C GLN A 395 -20.16 -6.86 19.21
N GLY A 396 -19.08 -7.08 18.42
CA GLY A 396 -18.28 -8.29 18.53
C GLY A 396 -17.45 -8.34 19.82
N THR A 397 -16.99 -9.54 20.16
CA THR A 397 -16.16 -9.78 21.36
C THR A 397 -14.74 -9.29 21.19
N ASP A 398 -14.22 -9.24 19.96
CA ASP A 398 -12.91 -8.73 19.65
C ASP A 398 -12.96 -7.21 19.38
N ILE A 399 -11.99 -6.48 19.91
CA ILE A 399 -11.79 -5.07 19.59
C ILE A 399 -10.86 -4.98 18.38
N VAL A 400 -11.32 -4.30 17.34
CA VAL A 400 -10.56 -4.04 16.12
C VAL A 400 -10.29 -2.54 16.04
N PRO A 401 -9.04 -2.07 16.19
CA PRO A 401 -8.68 -0.69 15.89
C PRO A 401 -9.01 -0.33 14.45
N LEU A 402 -9.57 0.87 14.27
CA LEU A 402 -10.00 1.34 12.96
C LEU A 402 -9.12 2.51 12.51
N GLN A 403 -8.86 2.58 11.21
CA GLN A 403 -8.31 3.76 10.58
C GLN A 403 -9.19 4.17 9.41
N PHE A 404 -9.87 5.28 9.57
CA PHE A 404 -10.67 5.89 8.52
C PHE A 404 -9.80 6.75 7.61
N VAL A 405 -10.17 6.84 6.33
CA VAL A 405 -9.61 7.81 5.39
C VAL A 405 -10.78 8.55 4.76
N GLY A 406 -10.85 9.86 4.94
CA GLY A 406 -11.99 10.67 4.50
C GLY A 406 -11.57 11.91 3.71
N PHE A 407 -12.39 12.30 2.74
CA PHE A 407 -12.18 13.50 1.94
C PHE A 407 -13.42 14.38 1.93
N ARG A 408 -13.19 15.72 1.97
CA ARG A 408 -14.26 16.71 2.00
C ARG A 408 -15.02 16.80 0.67
N ASN A 409 -14.31 16.57 -0.44
CA ASN A 409 -14.80 16.75 -1.80
C ASN A 409 -14.65 15.47 -2.63
N ASN A 410 -15.62 15.21 -3.50
CA ASN A 410 -15.54 14.14 -4.49
C ASN A 410 -14.72 14.59 -5.72
N GLN A 411 -14.17 13.63 -6.47
CA GLN A 411 -13.28 13.88 -7.61
C GLN A 411 -14.00 14.44 -8.85
N MET A 412 -15.25 14.03 -9.07
CA MET A 412 -16.01 14.40 -10.28
C MET A 412 -16.71 15.76 -10.19
N GLU A 413 -16.75 16.37 -8.97
CA GLU A 413 -17.50 17.59 -8.69
C GLU A 413 -18.99 17.49 -9.08
N THR A 414 -19.50 16.27 -9.17
CA THR A 414 -20.89 15.97 -9.45
C THR A 414 -21.54 15.43 -8.18
N ASP A 415 -22.65 16.00 -7.77
CA ASP A 415 -23.37 15.58 -6.58
C ASP A 415 -24.89 15.78 -6.76
N VAL A 416 -25.69 15.20 -5.88
CA VAL A 416 -27.14 15.33 -5.86
C VAL A 416 -27.61 15.68 -4.46
N ASP A 417 -28.55 16.62 -4.34
CA ASP A 417 -29.22 16.93 -3.09
C ASP A 417 -30.51 16.12 -2.97
N ILE A 418 -30.64 15.37 -1.88
CA ILE A 418 -31.84 14.63 -1.52
C ILE A 418 -32.10 14.88 -0.03
N GLN A 419 -33.29 15.38 0.31
CA GLN A 419 -33.71 15.68 1.67
C GLN A 419 -32.79 16.71 2.38
N GLY A 420 -32.32 17.72 1.64
CA GLY A 420 -31.55 18.86 2.18
C GLY A 420 -30.08 18.57 2.47
N SER A 421 -29.54 17.49 1.91
CA SER A 421 -28.11 17.19 1.99
C SER A 421 -27.61 16.51 0.73
N THR A 422 -26.36 16.78 0.37
CA THR A 422 -25.72 16.14 -0.80
C THR A 422 -25.22 14.74 -0.48
N SER A 423 -24.92 13.94 -1.51
CA SER A 423 -24.35 12.60 -1.34
C SER A 423 -23.00 12.66 -0.60
N GLN A 424 -22.13 13.62 -0.96
CA GLN A 424 -20.84 13.82 -0.28
C GLN A 424 -21.04 14.20 1.21
N GLN A 425 -21.99 15.08 1.51
CA GLN A 425 -22.32 15.41 2.91
C GLN A 425 -22.80 14.18 3.70
N LYS A 426 -23.61 13.31 3.09
CA LYS A 426 -24.04 12.05 3.73
C LYS A 426 -22.86 11.12 4.01
N LEU A 427 -21.91 11.02 3.07
CA LEU A 427 -20.70 10.22 3.24
C LEU A 427 -19.84 10.74 4.40
N CYS A 428 -19.59 12.05 4.46
CA CYS A 428 -18.84 12.69 5.55
C CYS A 428 -19.57 12.57 6.90
N ALA A 429 -20.89 12.76 6.91
CA ALA A 429 -21.71 12.60 8.13
C ALA A 429 -21.62 11.17 8.69
N ASN A 430 -21.62 10.16 7.80
CA ASN A 430 -21.48 8.77 8.21
C ASN A 430 -20.14 8.50 8.90
N VAL A 431 -18.99 8.90 8.31
CA VAL A 431 -17.70 8.66 8.97
C VAL A 431 -17.59 9.39 10.30
N ALA A 432 -18.03 10.65 10.38
CA ALA A 432 -18.02 11.41 11.64
C ALA A 432 -18.88 10.72 12.72
N ALA A 433 -20.07 10.26 12.37
CA ALA A 433 -20.96 9.55 13.29
C ALA A 433 -20.37 8.21 13.74
N GLN A 434 -19.74 7.45 12.83
CA GLN A 434 -19.11 6.17 13.16
C GLN A 434 -17.95 6.34 14.15
N ILE A 435 -17.08 7.32 13.98
CA ILE A 435 -15.96 7.58 14.91
C ILE A 435 -16.49 7.77 16.34
N VAL A 436 -17.51 8.60 16.52
CA VAL A 436 -18.10 8.89 17.83
C VAL A 436 -18.85 7.68 18.36
N ALA A 437 -19.64 6.99 17.53
CA ALA A 437 -20.39 5.80 17.92
C ALA A 437 -19.46 4.66 18.39
N PHE A 438 -18.36 4.43 17.70
CA PHE A 438 -17.35 3.44 18.10
C PHE A 438 -16.67 3.82 19.43
N ALA A 439 -16.33 5.08 19.61
CA ALA A 439 -15.64 5.55 20.81
C ALA A 439 -16.55 5.56 22.04
N CYS A 440 -17.73 6.18 21.94
CA CYS A 440 -18.61 6.46 23.07
C CYS A 440 -19.60 5.33 23.36
N GLY A 441 -20.04 4.59 22.33
CA GLY A 441 -21.10 3.60 22.49
C GLY A 441 -22.46 4.21 22.85
N LYS A 442 -23.41 3.37 23.22
CA LYS A 442 -24.72 3.74 23.73
C LYS A 442 -25.34 2.59 24.53
N ALA A 443 -25.62 2.83 25.79
CA ALA A 443 -26.34 1.86 26.63
C ALA A 443 -27.82 1.75 26.22
N ASP A 444 -28.35 0.54 26.26
CA ASP A 444 -29.76 0.25 26.03
C ASP A 444 -30.25 -0.88 26.97
N GLU A 445 -31.50 -0.82 27.42
CA GLU A 445 -32.09 -1.87 28.23
C GLU A 445 -32.18 -3.19 27.45
N ASN A 446 -32.48 -3.11 26.16
CA ASN A 446 -32.41 -4.25 25.25
C ASN A 446 -30.94 -4.51 24.88
N LYS A 447 -30.40 -5.58 25.43
CA LYS A 447 -28.97 -5.94 25.22
C LYS A 447 -28.57 -6.10 23.74
N ASN A 448 -29.50 -6.43 22.85
CA ASN A 448 -29.24 -6.46 21.41
C ASN A 448 -29.01 -5.07 20.78
N LYS A 449 -29.39 -4.01 21.50
CA LYS A 449 -29.20 -2.61 21.09
C LYS A 449 -28.12 -1.88 21.89
N ASN A 450 -27.42 -2.60 22.76
CA ASN A 450 -26.32 -2.05 23.55
C ASN A 450 -25.07 -1.96 22.71
N PHE A 451 -24.45 -0.77 22.65
CA PHE A 451 -23.16 -0.51 22.04
C PHE A 451 -22.18 -0.17 23.15
N GLU A 452 -21.19 -1.02 23.38
CA GLU A 452 -20.28 -0.87 24.52
C GLU A 452 -19.35 0.35 24.38
N GLY A 453 -19.05 0.79 23.16
CA GLY A 453 -18.05 1.81 22.92
C GLY A 453 -16.61 1.28 23.14
N GLY A 454 -15.69 2.20 23.41
CA GLY A 454 -14.30 1.83 23.66
C GLY A 454 -13.58 1.21 22.45
N ARG A 455 -14.13 1.38 21.24
CA ARG A 455 -13.58 0.89 19.98
C ARG A 455 -12.69 1.99 19.40
N PRO A 456 -11.34 1.84 19.42
CA PRO A 456 -10.44 2.91 19.04
C PRO A 456 -10.43 3.13 17.53
N SER A 457 -10.37 4.40 17.13
CA SER A 457 -10.21 4.77 15.74
C SER A 457 -9.35 6.02 15.55
N SER A 458 -8.75 6.15 14.35
CA SER A 458 -8.14 7.37 13.85
C SER A 458 -8.73 7.70 12.49
N ILE A 459 -8.50 8.93 12.00
CA ILE A 459 -8.89 9.32 10.66
C ILE A 459 -7.78 10.14 10.00
N ILE A 460 -7.47 9.81 8.74
CA ILE A 460 -6.71 10.68 7.85
C ILE A 460 -7.73 11.48 7.02
N ILE A 461 -7.63 12.81 7.09
CA ILE A 461 -8.58 13.72 6.45
C ILE A 461 -7.85 14.55 5.40
N GLY A 462 -8.45 14.70 4.21
CA GLY A 462 -7.97 15.57 3.15
C GLY A 462 -9.11 16.32 2.44
N ASP A 463 -8.74 17.13 1.47
CA ASP A 463 -9.75 17.84 0.68
C ASP A 463 -10.31 16.95 -0.43
N GLN A 464 -9.45 16.33 -1.24
CA GLN A 464 -9.85 15.50 -2.37
C GLN A 464 -8.74 14.50 -2.69
N VAL A 465 -9.10 13.30 -3.18
CA VAL A 465 -8.13 12.36 -3.75
C VAL A 465 -7.64 12.92 -5.09
N ASN A 466 -6.37 13.27 -5.15
CA ASN A 466 -5.65 13.71 -6.32
C ASN A 466 -4.24 13.07 -6.35
N PRO A 467 -3.43 13.26 -7.40
CA PRO A 467 -2.13 12.60 -7.47
C PRO A 467 -1.23 12.87 -6.26
N LYS A 468 -1.14 14.12 -5.79
CA LYS A 468 -0.27 14.49 -4.66
C LYS A 468 -0.77 13.92 -3.33
N THR A 469 -2.06 14.07 -3.04
CA THR A 469 -2.65 13.51 -1.81
C THR A 469 -2.59 12.00 -1.77
N LEU A 470 -2.73 11.32 -2.93
CA LEU A 470 -2.58 9.87 -3.02
C LEU A 470 -1.13 9.44 -2.78
N GLY A 471 -0.16 10.19 -3.31
CA GLY A 471 1.27 9.95 -3.07
C GLY A 471 1.64 10.07 -1.59
N ALA A 472 1.17 11.15 -0.94
CA ALA A 472 1.36 11.36 0.50
C ALA A 472 0.71 10.23 1.33
N LEU A 473 -0.53 9.86 1.00
CA LEU A 473 -1.24 8.77 1.67
C LEU A 473 -0.51 7.43 1.55
N LEU A 474 0.02 7.10 0.37
CA LEU A 474 0.81 5.89 0.16
C LEU A 474 2.08 5.90 1.02
N ALA A 475 2.84 6.99 0.97
CA ALA A 475 4.09 7.12 1.73
C ALA A 475 3.86 7.06 3.24
N HIS A 476 2.77 7.64 3.75
CA HIS A 476 2.37 7.53 5.15
C HIS A 476 2.28 6.07 5.60
N TYR A 477 1.53 5.23 4.86
CA TYR A 477 1.38 3.83 5.25
C TYR A 477 2.68 3.02 5.08
N GLU A 478 3.45 3.26 4.03
CA GLU A 478 4.73 2.58 3.83
C GLU A 478 5.71 2.90 4.97
N ASN A 479 5.82 4.18 5.38
CA ASN A 479 6.69 4.62 6.47
C ASN A 479 6.17 4.18 7.85
N LYS A 480 4.86 4.25 8.11
CA LYS A 480 4.23 3.70 9.32
C LYS A 480 4.60 2.22 9.50
N ILE A 481 4.42 1.41 8.48
CA ILE A 481 4.68 -0.04 8.52
C ILE A 481 6.17 -0.32 8.71
N MET A 482 7.03 0.46 8.09
CA MET A 482 8.48 0.42 8.30
C MET A 482 8.85 0.72 9.76
N PHE A 483 8.33 1.81 10.35
CA PHE A 483 8.59 2.15 11.76
C PHE A 483 8.09 1.06 12.72
N GLN A 484 6.94 0.45 12.44
CA GLN A 484 6.46 -0.71 13.21
C GLN A 484 7.43 -1.90 13.11
N GLY A 485 7.93 -2.20 11.91
CA GLY A 485 8.94 -3.23 11.71
C GLY A 485 10.24 -2.97 12.47
N PHE A 486 10.67 -1.72 12.54
CA PHE A 486 11.82 -1.30 13.34
C PHE A 486 11.61 -1.49 14.84
N LEU A 487 10.40 -1.20 15.35
CA LEU A 487 10.02 -1.44 16.73
C LEU A 487 9.97 -2.92 17.08
N TRP A 488 9.39 -3.74 16.21
CA TRP A 488 9.35 -5.20 16.39
C TRP A 488 10.68 -5.88 16.07
N ASN A 489 11.68 -5.13 15.62
CA ASN A 489 12.99 -5.65 15.20
C ASN A 489 12.88 -6.77 14.13
N VAL A 490 11.89 -6.70 13.25
CA VAL A 490 11.70 -7.66 12.15
C VAL A 490 12.29 -7.14 10.83
N ASN A 491 12.54 -8.05 9.88
CA ASN A 491 12.89 -7.65 8.52
C ASN A 491 11.60 -7.43 7.70
N SER A 492 11.23 -6.16 7.50
CA SER A 492 10.01 -5.78 6.76
C SER A 492 10.17 -5.85 5.24
N PHE A 493 11.31 -6.28 4.70
CA PHE A 493 11.65 -6.13 3.28
C PHE A 493 11.92 -7.43 2.54
N ASP A 494 11.84 -8.58 3.22
CA ASP A 494 11.84 -9.92 2.63
C ASP A 494 10.44 -10.56 2.61
N GLN A 495 10.31 -11.75 1.98
CA GLN A 495 9.04 -12.48 1.85
C GLN A 495 9.23 -14.01 1.80
N GLU A 496 10.02 -14.56 2.70
CA GLU A 496 10.33 -16.01 2.76
C GLU A 496 9.09 -16.89 2.96
N GLY A 497 8.03 -16.37 3.61
CA GLY A 497 6.82 -17.14 3.92
C GLY A 497 6.06 -17.70 2.71
N VAL A 498 6.30 -17.17 1.51
CA VAL A 498 5.64 -17.64 0.27
C VAL A 498 6.43 -18.74 -0.47
N GLN A 499 7.68 -19.03 -0.09
CA GLN A 499 8.57 -19.89 -0.86
C GLN A 499 8.17 -21.37 -0.80
N LEU A 500 7.72 -21.86 0.36
CA LEU A 500 7.34 -23.27 0.51
C LEU A 500 6.19 -23.65 -0.43
N GLY A 501 5.16 -22.82 -0.54
CA GLY A 501 4.05 -23.05 -1.47
C GLY A 501 4.52 -23.17 -2.93
N LYS A 502 5.43 -22.30 -3.36
CA LYS A 502 6.00 -22.33 -4.72
C LYS A 502 6.80 -23.60 -4.98
N VAL A 503 7.57 -24.07 -4.00
CA VAL A 503 8.33 -25.33 -4.12
C VAL A 503 7.37 -26.52 -4.27
N LEU A 504 6.33 -26.59 -3.42
CA LEU A 504 5.36 -27.68 -3.49
C LEU A 504 4.54 -27.65 -4.78
N ALA A 505 4.13 -26.48 -5.26
CA ALA A 505 3.43 -26.33 -6.53
C ALA A 505 4.28 -26.85 -7.72
N LYS A 506 5.58 -26.53 -7.75
CA LYS A 506 6.50 -27.08 -8.76
C LYS A 506 6.59 -28.61 -8.72
N ARG A 507 6.62 -29.21 -7.51
CA ARG A 507 6.60 -30.68 -7.36
C ARG A 507 5.31 -31.30 -7.90
N VAL A 508 4.16 -30.67 -7.63
CA VAL A 508 2.87 -31.12 -8.19
C VAL A 508 2.91 -31.10 -9.71
N LEU A 509 3.33 -30.00 -10.33
CA LEU A 509 3.43 -29.88 -11.80
C LEU A 509 4.46 -30.84 -12.41
N ALA A 510 5.48 -31.24 -11.68
CA ALA A 510 6.48 -32.24 -12.09
C ALA A 510 6.02 -33.69 -11.83
N HIS A 511 4.81 -33.90 -11.28
CA HIS A 511 4.31 -35.21 -10.82
C HIS A 511 5.20 -35.90 -9.77
N GLU A 512 5.93 -35.10 -8.97
CA GLU A 512 6.81 -35.55 -7.87
C GLU A 512 6.08 -35.41 -6.52
N THR A 513 4.92 -36.07 -6.40
CA THR A 513 4.04 -35.93 -5.24
C THR A 513 4.02 -37.22 -4.41
N ASP A 514 3.91 -37.08 -3.08
CA ASP A 514 3.76 -38.13 -2.12
C ASP A 514 2.81 -37.74 -0.97
N GLY A 515 2.40 -38.69 -0.16
CA GLY A 515 1.60 -38.47 1.03
C GLY A 515 0.35 -37.65 0.78
N ALA A 516 0.10 -36.66 1.64
CA ALA A 516 -1.06 -35.79 1.54
C ALA A 516 -1.04 -34.93 0.27
N LEU A 517 0.15 -34.50 -0.19
CA LEU A 517 0.27 -33.69 -1.40
C LEU A 517 -0.24 -34.45 -2.62
N LYS A 518 0.07 -35.77 -2.72
CA LYS A 518 -0.46 -36.59 -3.79
C LYS A 518 -1.98 -36.71 -3.75
N VAL A 519 -2.55 -36.94 -2.56
CA VAL A 519 -4.01 -37.08 -2.42
C VAL A 519 -4.73 -35.80 -2.82
N PHE A 520 -4.22 -34.60 -2.43
CA PHE A 520 -4.80 -33.33 -2.85
C PHE A 520 -4.64 -33.07 -4.36
N SER A 521 -3.50 -33.46 -4.96
CA SER A 521 -3.32 -33.39 -6.42
C SER A 521 -4.36 -34.26 -7.14
N ASP A 522 -4.53 -35.52 -6.69
CA ASP A 522 -5.52 -36.44 -7.28
C ASP A 522 -6.96 -35.92 -7.16
N LEU A 523 -7.32 -35.28 -6.02
CA LEU A 523 -8.64 -34.65 -5.83
C LEU A 523 -8.88 -33.46 -6.78
N LEU A 524 -7.81 -32.77 -7.19
CA LEU A 524 -7.85 -31.65 -8.12
C LEU A 524 -7.62 -32.07 -9.58
N ASN A 525 -7.47 -33.39 -9.84
CA ASN A 525 -7.20 -33.98 -11.17
C ASN A 525 -5.90 -33.45 -11.82
N ILE A 526 -4.85 -33.30 -11.03
CA ILE A 526 -3.53 -32.86 -11.49
C ILE A 526 -2.50 -33.96 -11.26
#